data_b601c2674282f97d211cea8cf076f49f
#
_entry.id   b601c2674282f97d211cea8cf076f49f
#
_cell.length_a   1.000
_cell.length_b   1.000
_cell.length_c   1.000
_cell.angle_alpha   90.00
_cell.angle_beta   90.00
_cell.angle_gamma   90.00
#
_symmetry.space_group_name_H-M   'P 1'
#
loop_
_entity.id
_entity.type
_entity.pdbx_description
1 polymer ?
#
loop_
_entity_poly.entity_id
_entity_poly.type
_entity_poly.pdbx_seq_one_letter_code
_entity_poly.pdbx_strand_id
1 'polypeptide(L)'
;MAKKGFSIDYTSRDFDSIRGDLENYARRYYPDSYQDFNQASFGSLMLDTVSYVGDILSFYVDYQANESFLDSAVEYNNVVRLARQLGFRLKSSPSSFGLLTFYLQIPALSNGLGPDTQYTPIMEAGSEFLSLGGGSYTLIDNVDFGSRATQIVVGSVDSATGNPINYIVRAKGRAVSGRVSRETFEIGDFQKFLQLRLNANNVSEIIKVTDSDGNEYFEVDNLSQNIIYKPVRNLTATRTSVSNILKAVPVARRFTLENQNNFVTLQFGYGSESELLTDSVVDPTEVVLDLNGRNYSTDKDFDPTKLIGTDKFGIAPSNTTLIIDYRHNTIADANAAINTITTKGAAFFKFPSQGSLSRNTRNTVTKSLEITNETPFMGNIALPSAEEIRTRAIGYFATQNRAVTLEDYKFITYGMPGKYGAVYRVGVVRDFNEFRRNLNIYVMSINQSKKLEAPNITLKNNLKTWLSQYKMINDTIDILDATTVNFGVNYEIVSDKSKSRYTLLATATSALTRHFSRHYDIGESVDVADIVRALQGVDGVADVTSVKFVLKDGGIYANSSYNLQGHISADGRLLKAENNIIFELKFPNVDIKGSVR
;
A
#
# COMPACT_ATOMS: atom_id res chain seq x y z
N MET A 1 -20.83 7.69 7.77
CA MET A 1 -21.79 7.41 6.69
C MET A 1 -22.39 6.04 6.95
N ALA A 2 -23.70 5.95 7.16
CA ALA A 2 -24.40 4.68 7.26
C ALA A 2 -24.06 3.87 6.00
N LYS A 3 -23.64 2.60 6.17
CA LYS A 3 -23.59 1.65 5.06
C LYS A 3 -24.95 1.73 4.35
N LYS A 4 -25.02 2.38 3.19
CA LYS A 4 -26.06 2.09 2.24
C LYS A 4 -25.86 0.62 1.87
N GLY A 5 -26.55 -0.27 2.56
CA GLY A 5 -26.73 -1.61 2.04
C GLY A 5 -27.43 -1.41 0.71
N PHE A 6 -26.73 -1.66 -0.39
CA PHE A 6 -27.39 -1.78 -1.68
C PHE A 6 -28.35 -2.94 -1.53
N SER A 7 -29.64 -2.63 -1.41
CA SER A 7 -30.66 -3.66 -1.56
C SER A 7 -30.58 -4.10 -3.01
N ILE A 8 -30.29 -5.37 -3.23
CA ILE A 8 -30.46 -6.00 -4.55
C ILE A 8 -31.93 -5.80 -4.88
N ASP A 9 -32.23 -5.01 -5.90
CA ASP A 9 -33.57 -4.76 -6.35
C ASP A 9 -33.95 -5.96 -7.22
N TYR A 10 -34.72 -6.89 -6.64
CA TYR A 10 -35.23 -8.02 -7.36
C TYR A 10 -36.28 -7.51 -8.35
N THR A 11 -36.08 -7.78 -9.65
CA THR A 11 -37.18 -7.70 -10.59
C THR A 11 -38.29 -8.59 -10.06
N SER A 12 -39.56 -8.15 -10.14
CA SER A 12 -40.75 -8.74 -9.52
C SER A 12 -41.08 -10.20 -9.92
N ARG A 13 -40.07 -11.07 -9.96
CA ARG A 13 -40.16 -12.48 -10.30
C ARG A 13 -39.67 -13.35 -9.15
N ASP A 14 -40.34 -13.18 -8.03
CA ASP A 14 -40.23 -14.04 -6.87
C ASP A 14 -40.99 -15.36 -7.09
N PHE A 15 -40.74 -16.33 -6.23
CA PHE A 15 -41.35 -17.65 -6.27
C PHE A 15 -42.87 -17.60 -6.43
N ASP A 16 -43.55 -16.75 -5.65
CA ASP A 16 -45.02 -16.65 -5.64
C ASP A 16 -45.58 -16.08 -6.94
N SER A 17 -44.89 -15.10 -7.51
CA SER A 17 -45.32 -14.47 -8.78
C SER A 17 -45.12 -15.43 -9.96
N ILE A 18 -43.98 -16.14 -10.03
CA ILE A 18 -43.71 -17.12 -11.05
C ILE A 18 -44.72 -18.28 -10.95
N ARG A 19 -44.99 -18.76 -9.74
CA ARG A 19 -45.97 -19.79 -9.49
C ARG A 19 -47.38 -19.37 -9.96
N GLY A 20 -47.79 -18.15 -9.61
CA GLY A 20 -49.06 -17.58 -10.02
C GLY A 20 -49.18 -17.48 -11.55
N ASP A 21 -48.14 -17.05 -12.23
CA ASP A 21 -48.06 -16.96 -13.69
C ASP A 21 -48.18 -18.34 -14.35
N LEU A 22 -47.46 -19.34 -13.80
CA LEU A 22 -47.51 -20.72 -14.28
C LEU A 22 -48.92 -21.36 -14.06
N GLU A 23 -49.53 -21.09 -12.90
CA GLU A 23 -50.90 -21.53 -12.63
C GLU A 23 -51.90 -20.90 -13.58
N ASN A 24 -51.82 -19.59 -13.82
CA ASN A 24 -52.65 -18.86 -14.78
C ASN A 24 -52.43 -19.37 -16.24
N TYR A 25 -51.16 -19.69 -16.60
CA TYR A 25 -50.85 -20.28 -17.87
C TYR A 25 -51.51 -21.67 -18.04
N ALA A 26 -51.38 -22.54 -17.02
CA ALA A 26 -51.99 -23.85 -17.03
C ALA A 26 -53.52 -23.80 -17.16
N ARG A 27 -54.17 -22.94 -16.38
CA ARG A 27 -55.63 -22.71 -16.44
C ARG A 27 -56.11 -22.22 -17.80
N ARG A 28 -55.30 -21.37 -18.47
CA ARG A 28 -55.70 -20.77 -19.77
C ARG A 28 -55.50 -21.68 -20.95
N TYR A 29 -54.42 -22.47 -20.96
CA TYR A 29 -54.06 -23.28 -22.14
C TYR A 29 -54.35 -24.77 -22.00
N TYR A 30 -54.57 -25.26 -20.76
CA TYR A 30 -54.81 -26.66 -20.45
C TYR A 30 -56.03 -26.84 -19.52
N PRO A 31 -57.20 -26.17 -19.79
CA PRO A 31 -58.31 -26.15 -18.84
C PRO A 31 -58.96 -27.54 -18.63
N ASP A 32 -58.92 -28.39 -19.65
CA ASP A 32 -59.53 -29.73 -19.62
C ASP A 32 -58.57 -30.83 -19.17
N SER A 33 -57.26 -30.58 -19.28
CA SER A 33 -56.19 -31.58 -19.00
C SER A 33 -55.62 -31.44 -17.59
N TYR A 34 -55.63 -30.25 -16.98
CA TYR A 34 -55.05 -29.98 -15.70
C TYR A 34 -55.98 -29.10 -14.84
N GLN A 35 -56.65 -29.70 -13.87
CA GLN A 35 -57.61 -29.04 -12.99
C GLN A 35 -57.24 -29.12 -11.50
N ASP A 36 -56.24 -29.92 -11.14
CA ASP A 36 -55.82 -30.15 -9.75
C ASP A 36 -54.70 -29.19 -9.34
N PHE A 37 -55.05 -28.10 -8.69
CA PHE A 37 -54.15 -27.11 -8.14
C PHE A 37 -54.01 -27.26 -6.60
N ASN A 38 -54.36 -28.42 -6.04
CA ASN A 38 -54.20 -28.69 -4.63
C ASN A 38 -52.69 -28.78 -4.28
N GLN A 39 -52.28 -28.18 -3.17
CA GLN A 39 -50.89 -28.18 -2.70
C GLN A 39 -50.30 -29.58 -2.52
N ALA A 40 -51.13 -30.61 -2.31
CA ALA A 40 -50.72 -31.98 -2.18
C ALA A 40 -50.63 -32.75 -3.50
N SER A 41 -50.94 -32.12 -4.65
CA SER A 41 -50.92 -32.79 -5.95
C SER A 41 -49.49 -32.83 -6.55
N PHE A 42 -49.22 -33.84 -7.36
CA PHE A 42 -47.95 -33.96 -8.09
C PHE A 42 -47.74 -32.79 -9.04
N GLY A 43 -48.83 -32.29 -9.66
CA GLY A 43 -48.76 -31.13 -10.52
C GLY A 43 -48.36 -29.85 -9.81
N SER A 44 -48.89 -29.63 -8.58
CA SER A 44 -48.46 -28.52 -7.72
C SER A 44 -46.99 -28.64 -7.37
N LEU A 45 -46.50 -29.83 -7.02
CA LEU A 45 -45.07 -30.07 -6.76
C LEU A 45 -44.20 -29.71 -7.96
N MET A 46 -44.65 -30.04 -9.18
CA MET A 46 -43.93 -29.67 -10.39
C MET A 46 -43.92 -28.16 -10.64
N LEU A 47 -45.05 -27.48 -10.45
CA LEU A 47 -45.14 -26.02 -10.53
C LEU A 47 -44.23 -25.33 -9.48
N ASP A 48 -44.22 -25.82 -8.24
CA ASP A 48 -43.38 -25.32 -7.18
C ASP A 48 -41.88 -25.51 -7.49
N THR A 49 -41.52 -26.68 -8.06
CA THR A 49 -40.13 -26.96 -8.47
C THR A 49 -39.69 -26.00 -9.59
N VAL A 50 -40.53 -25.79 -10.61
CA VAL A 50 -40.22 -24.89 -11.73
C VAL A 50 -40.14 -23.45 -11.23
N SER A 51 -41.06 -23.03 -10.32
CA SER A 51 -41.07 -21.71 -9.74
C SER A 51 -39.81 -21.45 -8.89
N TYR A 52 -39.38 -22.46 -8.11
CA TYR A 52 -38.14 -22.39 -7.34
C TYR A 52 -36.89 -22.26 -8.23
N VAL A 53 -36.82 -23.04 -9.31
CA VAL A 53 -35.72 -22.90 -10.28
C VAL A 53 -35.75 -21.54 -10.97
N GLY A 54 -36.94 -21.02 -11.29
CA GLY A 54 -37.12 -19.69 -11.87
C GLY A 54 -36.67 -18.58 -10.93
N ASP A 55 -37.00 -18.67 -9.66
CA ASP A 55 -36.59 -17.72 -8.61
C ASP A 55 -35.07 -17.71 -8.43
N ILE A 56 -34.43 -18.90 -8.34
CA ILE A 56 -32.98 -19.01 -8.28
C ILE A 56 -32.30 -18.42 -9.53
N LEU A 57 -32.83 -18.69 -10.73
CA LEU A 57 -32.26 -18.14 -11.96
C LEU A 57 -32.42 -16.62 -12.01
N SER A 58 -33.56 -16.08 -11.58
CA SER A 58 -33.79 -14.64 -11.46
C SER A 58 -32.76 -14.01 -10.51
N PHE A 59 -32.56 -14.61 -9.34
CA PHE A 59 -31.52 -14.18 -8.39
C PHE A 59 -30.13 -14.15 -9.02
N TYR A 60 -29.73 -15.21 -9.73
CA TYR A 60 -28.41 -15.24 -10.38
C TYR A 60 -28.26 -14.18 -11.47
N VAL A 61 -29.31 -13.91 -12.23
CA VAL A 61 -29.30 -12.86 -13.27
C VAL A 61 -29.12 -11.48 -12.62
N ASP A 62 -29.89 -11.19 -11.58
CA ASP A 62 -29.80 -9.91 -10.86
C ASP A 62 -28.42 -9.77 -10.14
N TYR A 63 -27.94 -10.85 -9.53
CA TYR A 63 -26.61 -10.89 -8.93
C TYR A 63 -25.53 -10.59 -9.98
N GLN A 64 -25.57 -11.26 -11.14
CA GLN A 64 -24.59 -11.05 -12.21
C GLN A 64 -24.67 -9.63 -12.79
N ALA A 65 -25.88 -9.08 -12.92
CA ALA A 65 -26.07 -7.70 -13.35
C ALA A 65 -25.45 -6.71 -12.36
N ASN A 66 -25.69 -6.90 -11.06
CA ASN A 66 -25.11 -6.06 -10.01
C ASN A 66 -23.57 -6.16 -9.94
N GLU A 67 -23.00 -7.35 -10.17
CA GLU A 67 -21.55 -7.56 -10.23
C GLU A 67 -20.88 -6.87 -11.44
N SER A 68 -21.65 -6.39 -12.42
CA SER A 68 -21.13 -5.67 -13.58
C SER A 68 -20.89 -4.19 -13.34
N PHE A 69 -21.36 -3.62 -12.23
CA PHE A 69 -21.20 -2.21 -11.90
C PHE A 69 -20.33 -2.02 -10.67
N LEU A 70 -19.41 -1.05 -10.71
CA LEU A 70 -18.48 -0.77 -9.60
C LEU A 70 -19.23 -0.40 -8.30
N ASP A 71 -20.37 0.29 -8.41
CA ASP A 71 -21.14 0.75 -7.25
C ASP A 71 -21.83 -0.39 -6.50
N SER A 72 -22.27 -1.43 -7.20
CA SER A 72 -23.06 -2.54 -6.65
C SER A 72 -22.29 -3.86 -6.50
N ALA A 73 -21.14 -4.04 -7.18
CA ALA A 73 -20.35 -5.26 -7.10
C ALA A 73 -19.93 -5.58 -5.66
N VAL A 74 -20.11 -6.82 -5.22
CA VAL A 74 -19.81 -7.29 -3.87
C VAL A 74 -18.51 -8.08 -3.84
N GLU A 75 -18.25 -8.84 -4.91
CA GLU A 75 -17.06 -9.68 -5.03
C GLU A 75 -15.79 -8.84 -5.19
N TYR A 76 -14.84 -9.01 -4.26
CA TYR A 76 -13.58 -8.26 -4.23
C TYR A 76 -12.85 -8.24 -5.58
N ASN A 77 -12.76 -9.38 -6.25
CA ASN A 77 -12.06 -9.50 -7.53
C ASN A 77 -12.74 -8.73 -8.65
N ASN A 78 -14.08 -8.68 -8.65
CA ASN A 78 -14.84 -7.92 -9.62
C ASN A 78 -14.66 -6.42 -9.39
N VAL A 79 -14.68 -5.98 -8.13
CA VAL A 79 -14.39 -4.58 -7.76
C VAL A 79 -12.98 -4.18 -8.24
N VAL A 80 -11.96 -5.02 -8.02
CA VAL A 80 -10.58 -4.75 -8.51
C VAL A 80 -10.54 -4.65 -10.04
N ARG A 81 -11.24 -5.54 -10.76
CA ARG A 81 -11.29 -5.51 -12.23
C ARG A 81 -11.99 -4.26 -12.76
N LEU A 82 -13.12 -3.88 -12.16
CA LEU A 82 -13.87 -2.68 -12.53
C LEU A 82 -13.09 -1.40 -12.20
N ALA A 83 -12.41 -1.36 -11.05
CA ALA A 83 -11.51 -0.26 -10.69
C ALA A 83 -10.37 -0.09 -11.71
N ARG A 84 -9.83 -1.21 -12.23
CA ARG A 84 -8.81 -1.18 -13.28
C ARG A 84 -9.31 -0.59 -14.60
N GLN A 85 -10.58 -0.82 -14.96
CA GLN A 85 -11.19 -0.19 -16.14
C GLN A 85 -11.24 1.34 -16.02
N LEU A 86 -11.36 1.87 -14.78
CA LEU A 86 -11.26 3.30 -14.49
C LEU A 86 -9.81 3.82 -14.37
N GLY A 87 -8.81 2.97 -14.60
CA GLY A 87 -7.39 3.32 -14.54
C GLY A 87 -6.74 3.13 -13.16
N PHE A 88 -7.51 2.85 -12.11
CA PHE A 88 -6.96 2.56 -10.79
C PHE A 88 -6.41 1.12 -10.75
N ARG A 89 -5.10 0.99 -10.52
CA ARG A 89 -4.43 -0.32 -10.45
C ARG A 89 -3.92 -0.61 -9.04
N LEU A 90 -4.36 -1.72 -8.50
CA LEU A 90 -3.76 -2.30 -7.31
C LEU A 90 -2.48 -3.03 -7.74
N LYS A 91 -1.32 -2.35 -7.73
CA LYS A 91 -0.10 -2.84 -8.37
C LYS A 91 0.57 -3.98 -7.60
N SER A 92 0.76 -3.85 -6.30
CA SER A 92 1.53 -4.81 -5.51
C SER A 92 1.21 -4.68 -4.03
N SER A 93 1.61 -5.66 -3.24
CA SER A 93 1.56 -5.56 -1.77
C SER A 93 2.49 -4.46 -1.29
N PRO A 94 2.05 -3.57 -0.40
CA PRO A 94 2.89 -2.50 0.11
C PRO A 94 4.07 -3.04 0.92
N SER A 95 5.21 -2.33 0.88
CA SER A 95 6.37 -2.55 1.73
C SER A 95 6.46 -1.50 2.82
N SER A 96 7.02 -1.84 3.97
CA SER A 96 7.41 -0.87 4.99
C SER A 96 8.85 -0.41 4.78
N PHE A 97 9.11 0.85 5.10
CA PHE A 97 10.42 1.48 4.97
C PHE A 97 10.88 2.01 6.32
N GLY A 98 12.20 2.03 6.52
CA GLY A 98 12.78 2.57 7.74
C GLY A 98 14.29 2.74 7.66
N LEU A 99 14.85 3.20 8.78
CA LEU A 99 16.29 3.35 8.96
C LEU A 99 16.80 2.27 9.90
N LEU A 100 17.84 1.57 9.46
CA LEU A 100 18.64 0.68 10.30
C LEU A 100 19.88 1.42 10.78
N THR A 101 20.24 1.19 12.02
CA THR A 101 21.49 1.67 12.63
C THR A 101 22.42 0.48 12.79
N PHE A 102 23.63 0.64 12.30
CA PHE A 102 24.67 -0.34 12.30
C PHE A 102 25.81 0.11 13.19
N TYR A 103 26.34 -0.81 13.99
CA TYR A 103 27.53 -0.62 14.80
C TYR A 103 28.58 -1.62 14.36
N LEU A 104 29.77 -1.13 14.07
CA LEU A 104 30.88 -1.96 13.59
C LEU A 104 32.14 -1.64 14.38
N GLN A 105 32.82 -2.67 14.90
CA GLN A 105 34.09 -2.51 15.60
C GLN A 105 35.24 -2.52 14.58
N ILE A 106 35.98 -1.42 14.55
CA ILE A 106 37.12 -1.23 13.65
C ILE A 106 38.40 -1.12 14.49
N PRO A 107 39.51 -1.80 14.12
CA PRO A 107 40.75 -1.71 14.85
C PRO A 107 41.28 -0.28 14.87
N ALA A 108 41.99 0.08 15.94
CA ALA A 108 42.70 1.35 16.01
C ALA A 108 43.93 1.35 15.09
N LEU A 109 44.31 2.54 14.62
CA LEU A 109 45.61 2.74 13.99
C LEU A 109 46.74 2.36 14.96
N SER A 110 47.89 1.96 14.45
CA SER A 110 49.04 1.58 15.24
C SER A 110 49.56 2.65 16.21
N ASN A 111 49.22 3.93 15.93
CA ASN A 111 49.49 5.06 16.81
C ASN A 111 48.39 5.36 17.81
N GLY A 112 47.30 4.59 17.84
CA GLY A 112 46.13 4.78 18.71
C GLY A 112 45.23 6.01 18.39
N LEU A 113 45.56 6.78 17.36
CA LEU A 113 44.87 8.03 17.01
C LEU A 113 43.78 7.79 15.93
N GLY A 114 42.64 7.24 16.35
CA GLY A 114 41.52 6.99 15.48
C GLY A 114 41.40 5.58 14.91
N PRO A 115 40.31 5.25 14.22
CA PRO A 115 40.11 3.95 13.58
C PRO A 115 40.99 3.81 12.33
N ASP A 116 41.43 2.59 12.06
CA ASP A 116 42.14 2.28 10.81
C ASP A 116 41.18 2.28 9.62
N THR A 117 41.24 3.36 8.83
CA THR A 117 40.35 3.61 7.70
C THR A 117 40.50 2.57 6.57
N GLN A 118 41.56 1.78 6.54
CA GLN A 118 41.71 0.67 5.58
C GLN A 118 40.71 -0.45 5.89
N TYR A 119 40.34 -0.64 7.15
CA TYR A 119 39.36 -1.62 7.60
C TYR A 119 37.93 -1.09 7.71
N THR A 120 37.64 0.13 7.23
CA THR A 120 36.27 0.66 7.12
C THR A 120 35.61 0.13 5.85
N PRO A 121 34.66 -0.82 5.93
CA PRO A 121 34.02 -1.36 4.74
C PRO A 121 32.88 -0.48 4.26
N ILE A 122 32.45 -0.72 3.02
CA ILE A 122 31.16 -0.33 2.51
C ILE A 122 30.25 -1.55 2.60
N MET A 123 29.14 -1.46 3.31
CA MET A 123 28.10 -2.49 3.29
C MET A 123 27.20 -2.25 2.07
N GLU A 124 27.10 -3.26 1.21
CA GLU A 124 26.42 -3.13 -0.08
C GLU A 124 24.90 -3.24 0.07
N ALA A 125 24.18 -2.51 -0.79
CA ALA A 125 22.74 -2.67 -0.98
C ALA A 125 22.41 -4.14 -1.30
N GLY A 126 21.22 -4.59 -0.88
CA GLY A 126 20.82 -6.00 -0.99
C GLY A 126 21.21 -6.85 0.25
N SER A 127 21.95 -6.29 1.21
CA SER A 127 22.18 -6.96 2.50
C SER A 127 20.86 -7.17 3.24
N GLU A 128 20.66 -8.36 3.81
CA GLU A 128 19.40 -8.80 4.44
C GLU A 128 19.54 -8.87 5.95
N PHE A 129 18.52 -8.42 6.66
CA PHE A 129 18.42 -8.41 8.12
C PHE A 129 17.06 -8.94 8.56
N LEU A 130 17.00 -9.60 9.71
CA LEU A 130 15.81 -10.27 10.19
C LEU A 130 15.33 -9.64 11.49
N SER A 131 14.01 -9.52 11.63
CA SER A 131 13.39 -9.14 12.89
C SER A 131 13.08 -10.36 13.75
N LEU A 132 12.90 -10.15 15.05
CA LEU A 132 12.45 -11.17 16.01
C LEU A 132 11.09 -11.77 15.63
N GLY A 133 10.26 -11.04 14.89
CA GLY A 133 8.97 -11.50 14.37
C GLY A 133 9.05 -12.29 13.05
N GLY A 134 10.25 -12.59 12.53
CA GLY A 134 10.45 -13.34 11.29
C GLY A 134 10.38 -12.50 10.01
N GLY A 135 10.17 -11.18 10.10
CA GLY A 135 10.21 -10.27 8.96
C GLY A 135 11.63 -10.10 8.43
N SER A 136 11.77 -10.02 7.11
CA SER A 136 13.02 -9.77 6.41
C SER A 136 13.07 -8.32 5.93
N TYR A 137 14.25 -7.69 6.04
CA TYR A 137 14.49 -6.29 5.68
C TYR A 137 15.76 -6.20 4.84
N THR A 138 15.64 -5.62 3.66
CA THR A 138 16.75 -5.51 2.70
C THR A 138 17.26 -4.08 2.65
N LEU A 139 18.58 -3.89 2.71
CA LEU A 139 19.22 -2.60 2.57
C LEU A 139 19.07 -2.06 1.15
N ILE A 140 18.62 -0.80 1.02
CA ILE A 140 18.39 -0.17 -0.29
C ILE A 140 19.65 0.49 -0.82
N ASP A 141 20.39 1.18 0.06
CA ASP A 141 21.56 1.98 -0.30
C ASP A 141 22.82 1.38 0.29
N ASN A 142 23.95 1.64 -0.34
CA ASN A 142 25.25 1.30 0.24
C ASN A 142 25.52 2.15 1.49
N VAL A 143 25.99 1.52 2.56
CA VAL A 143 26.37 2.18 3.81
C VAL A 143 27.87 2.21 3.92
N ASP A 144 28.45 3.40 3.80
CA ASP A 144 29.89 3.62 3.91
C ASP A 144 30.27 3.96 5.36
N PHE A 145 30.98 3.04 6.04
CA PHE A 145 31.48 3.24 7.40
C PHE A 145 32.68 4.21 7.47
N GLY A 146 33.32 4.52 6.34
CA GLY A 146 34.37 5.52 6.23
C GLY A 146 33.88 6.95 5.99
N SER A 147 32.57 7.14 5.86
CA SER A 147 31.96 8.47 5.60
C SER A 147 32.18 9.43 6.77
N ARG A 148 32.33 10.73 6.48
CA ARG A 148 32.40 11.79 7.50
C ARG A 148 31.11 11.96 8.33
N ALA A 149 30.02 11.40 7.87
CA ALA A 149 28.71 11.44 8.56
C ALA A 149 28.58 10.37 9.65
N THR A 150 29.53 9.45 9.78
CA THR A 150 29.51 8.39 10.78
C THR A 150 29.94 8.91 12.15
N GLN A 151 29.32 8.38 13.21
CA GLN A 151 29.72 8.66 14.58
C GLN A 151 30.74 7.62 15.03
N ILE A 152 31.85 8.08 15.63
CA ILE A 152 32.95 7.22 16.05
C ILE A 152 33.15 7.39 17.56
N VAL A 153 33.17 6.27 18.29
CA VAL A 153 33.37 6.23 19.72
C VAL A 153 34.46 5.19 20.03
N VAL A 154 35.25 5.40 21.07
CA VAL A 154 36.22 4.40 21.55
C VAL A 154 35.45 3.18 22.07
N GLY A 155 35.74 2.00 21.53
CA GLY A 155 35.09 0.76 21.92
C GLY A 155 35.76 0.08 23.10
N SER A 156 37.08 -0.16 23.03
CA SER A 156 37.87 -0.74 24.12
C SER A 156 39.24 -0.09 24.20
N VAL A 157 39.80 -0.06 25.41
CA VAL A 157 41.08 0.54 25.73
C VAL A 157 41.96 -0.53 26.35
N ASP A 158 43.21 -0.54 25.98
CA ASP A 158 44.22 -1.39 26.61
C ASP A 158 44.46 -0.92 28.06
N SER A 159 44.23 -1.80 29.01
CA SER A 159 44.37 -1.50 30.44
C SER A 159 45.81 -1.17 30.88
N ALA A 160 46.83 -1.62 30.12
CA ALA A 160 48.21 -1.41 30.44
C ALA A 160 48.78 -0.09 29.87
N THR A 161 48.35 0.28 28.65
CA THR A 161 48.87 1.45 27.93
C THR A 161 47.91 2.62 27.87
N GLY A 162 46.64 2.40 28.18
CA GLY A 162 45.60 3.42 28.04
C GLY A 162 45.23 3.75 26.59
N ASN A 163 45.80 3.09 25.62
CA ASN A 163 45.55 3.33 24.20
C ASN A 163 44.27 2.60 23.71
N PRO A 164 43.48 3.21 22.83
CA PRO A 164 42.36 2.53 22.20
C PRO A 164 42.79 1.32 21.36
N ILE A 165 42.16 0.17 21.59
CA ILE A 165 42.39 -1.08 20.81
C ILE A 165 41.46 -1.08 19.58
N ASN A 166 40.21 -0.66 19.77
CA ASN A 166 39.24 -0.57 18.72
C ASN A 166 38.30 0.64 18.89
N TYR A 167 37.66 0.99 17.80
CA TYR A 167 36.62 2.04 17.74
C TYR A 167 35.32 1.43 17.26
N ILE A 168 34.20 1.89 17.81
CA ILE A 168 32.87 1.56 17.32
C ILE A 168 32.41 2.67 16.38
N VAL A 169 32.12 2.30 15.15
CA VAL A 169 31.61 3.20 14.13
C VAL A 169 30.13 2.95 13.96
N ARG A 170 29.33 4.00 14.14
CA ARG A 170 27.88 3.99 13.97
C ARG A 170 27.51 4.60 12.63
N ALA A 171 26.80 3.85 11.79
CA ALA A 171 26.29 4.30 10.49
C ALA A 171 24.80 4.00 10.37
N LYS A 172 24.08 4.75 9.53
CA LYS A 172 22.65 4.55 9.27
C LYS A 172 22.45 4.23 7.80
N GLY A 173 21.51 3.31 7.51
CA GLY A 173 21.13 2.96 6.15
C GLY A 173 19.62 2.80 6.01
N ARG A 174 19.08 3.11 4.83
CA ARG A 174 17.68 2.90 4.52
C ARG A 174 17.43 1.45 4.17
N ALA A 175 16.38 0.87 4.71
CA ALA A 175 15.97 -0.49 4.40
C ALA A 175 14.48 -0.58 4.11
N VAL A 176 14.10 -1.62 3.41
CA VAL A 176 12.73 -1.93 3.00
C VAL A 176 12.37 -3.34 3.43
N SER A 177 11.14 -3.56 3.86
CA SER A 177 10.65 -4.90 4.20
C SER A 177 10.59 -5.79 2.96
N GLY A 178 10.85 -7.07 3.14
CA GLY A 178 10.78 -8.11 2.13
C GLY A 178 12.13 -8.72 1.78
N ARG A 179 12.04 -9.98 1.40
CA ARG A 179 13.17 -10.79 0.93
C ARG A 179 13.22 -10.78 -0.58
N VAL A 180 14.42 -10.73 -1.14
CA VAL A 180 14.64 -10.90 -2.58
C VAL A 180 14.68 -12.39 -2.91
N SER A 181 13.84 -12.80 -3.85
CA SER A 181 13.77 -14.16 -4.37
C SER A 181 13.90 -14.17 -5.88
N ARG A 182 14.31 -15.30 -6.41
CA ARG A 182 14.48 -15.55 -7.84
C ARG A 182 13.63 -16.73 -8.27
N GLU A 183 12.88 -16.54 -9.35
CA GLU A 183 12.17 -17.61 -10.05
C GLU A 183 12.65 -17.69 -11.49
N THR A 184 12.66 -18.90 -12.03
CA THR A 184 13.01 -19.19 -13.43
C THR A 184 11.82 -19.82 -14.12
N PHE A 185 11.53 -19.33 -15.33
CA PHE A 185 10.46 -19.83 -16.19
C PHE A 185 11.04 -20.25 -17.53
N GLU A 186 10.82 -21.48 -17.91
CA GLU A 186 11.14 -21.98 -19.25
C GLU A 186 10.01 -21.58 -20.19
N ILE A 187 10.31 -20.75 -21.17
CA ILE A 187 9.37 -20.27 -22.17
C ILE A 187 9.62 -21.05 -23.47
N GLY A 188 8.60 -21.75 -23.91
CA GLY A 188 8.60 -22.46 -25.19
C GLY A 188 8.30 -21.54 -26.37
N ASP A 189 7.50 -22.04 -27.32
CA ASP A 189 7.10 -21.31 -28.51
C ASP A 189 6.43 -19.97 -28.22
N PHE A 190 6.50 -19.08 -29.19
CA PHE A 190 5.93 -17.73 -29.11
C PHE A 190 4.42 -17.76 -28.81
N GLN A 191 4.04 -17.02 -27.76
CA GLN A 191 2.66 -16.81 -27.35
C GLN A 191 2.35 -15.32 -27.26
N LYS A 192 1.28 -14.88 -27.92
CA LYS A 192 0.79 -13.50 -27.82
C LYS A 192 0.25 -13.22 -26.43
N PHE A 193 0.63 -12.08 -25.85
CA PHE A 193 0.19 -11.66 -24.52
C PHE A 193 0.48 -12.71 -23.44
N LEU A 194 1.66 -13.32 -23.52
CA LEU A 194 2.11 -14.30 -22.53
C LEU A 194 1.91 -13.77 -21.12
N GLN A 195 1.32 -14.58 -20.25
CA GLN A 195 1.11 -14.30 -18.85
C GLN A 195 1.88 -15.29 -17.97
N LEU A 196 2.74 -14.75 -17.10
CA LEU A 196 3.49 -15.54 -16.13
C LEU A 196 3.07 -15.17 -14.72
N ARG A 197 2.59 -16.14 -13.98
CA ARG A 197 2.19 -15.96 -12.58
C ARG A 197 3.34 -16.37 -11.67
N LEU A 198 3.72 -15.48 -10.75
CA LEU A 198 4.69 -15.78 -9.70
C LEU A 198 4.05 -16.70 -8.63
N ASN A 199 4.87 -17.60 -8.08
CA ASN A 199 4.42 -18.52 -7.05
C ASN A 199 4.33 -17.86 -5.67
N ALA A 200 5.13 -16.81 -5.44
CA ALA A 200 5.14 -16.11 -4.16
C ALA A 200 3.91 -15.21 -3.99
N ASN A 201 3.37 -15.23 -2.77
CA ASN A 201 2.38 -14.27 -2.31
C ASN A 201 3.06 -12.98 -1.79
N ASN A 202 2.29 -11.91 -1.65
CA ASN A 202 2.78 -10.65 -1.07
C ASN A 202 4.00 -10.06 -1.80
N VAL A 203 4.06 -10.22 -3.12
CA VAL A 203 5.10 -9.60 -3.95
C VAL A 203 4.93 -8.08 -3.90
N SER A 204 6.00 -7.37 -3.54
CA SER A 204 5.98 -5.91 -3.41
C SER A 204 6.58 -5.20 -4.63
N GLU A 205 7.60 -5.76 -5.25
CA GLU A 205 8.17 -5.22 -6.49
C GLU A 205 8.86 -6.29 -7.32
N ILE A 206 8.93 -6.06 -8.61
CA ILE A 206 9.84 -6.78 -9.51
C ILE A 206 11.14 -5.98 -9.61
N ILE A 207 12.26 -6.60 -9.26
CA ILE A 207 13.56 -5.94 -9.26
C ILE A 207 14.16 -6.00 -10.67
N LYS A 208 14.12 -7.19 -11.29
CA LYS A 208 14.71 -7.41 -12.61
C LYS A 208 14.08 -8.61 -13.29
N VAL A 209 13.90 -8.51 -14.61
CA VAL A 209 13.50 -9.62 -15.47
C VAL A 209 14.50 -9.71 -16.60
N THR A 210 15.18 -10.85 -16.73
CA THR A 210 16.18 -11.10 -17.80
C THR A 210 15.93 -12.44 -18.46
N ASP A 211 16.25 -12.52 -19.74
CA ASP A 211 16.28 -13.79 -20.46
C ASP A 211 17.67 -14.44 -20.48
N SER A 212 17.76 -15.66 -21.05
CA SER A 212 19.04 -16.39 -21.19
C SER A 212 20.05 -15.68 -22.09
N ASP A 213 19.59 -14.80 -22.97
CA ASP A 213 20.43 -14.04 -23.90
C ASP A 213 20.94 -12.73 -23.29
N GLY A 214 20.57 -12.45 -22.06
CA GLY A 214 20.97 -11.26 -21.30
C GLY A 214 20.12 -10.03 -21.55
N ASN A 215 19.02 -10.15 -22.33
CA ASN A 215 18.11 -9.04 -22.52
C ASN A 215 17.30 -8.75 -21.26
N GLU A 216 17.06 -7.47 -21.00
CA GLU A 216 16.28 -7.01 -19.85
C GLU A 216 14.87 -6.59 -20.29
N TYR A 217 13.86 -7.04 -19.57
CA TYR A 217 12.47 -6.64 -19.73
C TYR A 217 12.09 -5.62 -18.67
N PHE A 218 11.37 -4.56 -19.07
CA PHE A 218 11.08 -3.43 -18.21
C PHE A 218 9.60 -3.36 -17.82
N GLU A 219 9.36 -3.07 -16.55
CA GLU A 219 8.01 -2.79 -16.06
C GLU A 219 7.51 -1.45 -16.62
N VAL A 220 6.33 -1.45 -17.21
CA VAL A 220 5.63 -0.27 -17.73
C VAL A 220 4.20 -0.21 -17.20
N ASP A 221 3.65 1.00 -17.14
CA ASP A 221 2.25 1.15 -16.71
C ASP A 221 1.27 0.59 -17.74
N ASN A 222 1.54 0.78 -19.02
CA ASN A 222 0.77 0.25 -20.13
C ASN A 222 1.70 -0.35 -21.18
N LEU A 223 1.31 -1.46 -21.80
CA LEU A 223 2.09 -2.07 -22.87
C LEU A 223 2.27 -1.14 -24.09
N SER A 224 1.48 -0.10 -24.21
CA SER A 224 1.64 0.95 -25.21
C SER A 224 2.80 1.93 -24.92
N GLN A 225 3.31 1.97 -23.68
CA GLN A 225 4.41 2.84 -23.29
C GLN A 225 5.73 2.28 -23.79
N ASN A 226 6.37 2.96 -24.73
CA ASN A 226 7.63 2.55 -25.36
C ASN A 226 8.87 3.25 -24.80
N ILE A 227 8.70 4.21 -23.89
CA ILE A 227 9.80 4.97 -23.27
C ILE A 227 9.68 4.89 -21.75
N ILE A 228 10.80 4.63 -21.09
CA ILE A 228 10.94 4.75 -19.64
C ILE A 228 12.03 5.76 -19.30
N TYR A 229 11.91 6.40 -18.13
CA TYR A 229 12.91 7.33 -17.63
C TYR A 229 13.76 6.64 -16.56
N LYS A 230 15.04 6.43 -16.84
CA LYS A 230 16.00 5.87 -15.86
C LYS A 230 16.86 6.98 -15.25
N PRO A 231 17.03 7.03 -13.91
CA PRO A 231 17.98 7.93 -13.29
C PRO A 231 19.41 7.44 -13.55
N VAL A 232 20.19 8.23 -14.25
CA VAL A 232 21.61 7.98 -14.49
C VAL A 232 22.43 8.95 -13.62
N ARG A 233 23.48 8.44 -12.97
CA ARG A 233 24.34 9.25 -12.13
C ARG A 233 24.94 10.41 -12.93
N ASN A 234 24.79 11.62 -12.41
CA ASN A 234 25.37 12.81 -13.02
C ASN A 234 26.88 12.85 -12.78
N LEU A 235 27.65 12.72 -13.86
CA LEU A 235 29.13 12.81 -13.83
C LEU A 235 29.66 14.20 -14.18
N THR A 236 28.80 15.16 -14.48
CA THR A 236 29.17 16.52 -14.86
C THR A 236 29.51 17.40 -13.65
N ALA A 237 30.02 18.61 -13.91
CA ALA A 237 30.35 19.58 -12.85
C ALA A 237 29.14 19.98 -11.99
N THR A 238 27.91 19.80 -12.48
CA THR A 238 26.66 20.11 -11.77
C THR A 238 26.19 19.00 -10.83
N ARG A 239 26.97 17.91 -10.64
CA ARG A 239 26.63 16.76 -9.77
C ARG A 239 26.32 17.11 -8.33
N THR A 240 26.80 18.26 -7.83
CA THR A 240 26.57 18.74 -6.47
C THR A 240 25.16 19.29 -6.29
N SER A 241 24.57 19.85 -7.35
CA SER A 241 23.20 20.37 -7.34
C SER A 241 22.18 19.36 -7.85
N VAL A 242 22.57 18.51 -8.82
CA VAL A 242 21.72 17.47 -9.41
C VAL A 242 22.50 16.16 -9.45
N SER A 243 22.21 15.27 -8.52
CA SER A 243 22.92 13.98 -8.37
C SER A 243 22.64 12.98 -9.49
N ASN A 244 21.43 12.99 -10.04
CA ASN A 244 20.99 12.08 -11.10
C ASN A 244 20.30 12.86 -12.22
N ILE A 245 20.55 12.43 -13.45
CA ILE A 245 19.88 12.92 -14.65
C ILE A 245 18.89 11.86 -15.10
N LEU A 246 17.66 12.24 -15.36
CA LEU A 246 16.66 11.35 -15.97
C LEU A 246 16.96 11.22 -17.46
N LYS A 247 17.23 9.99 -17.89
CA LYS A 247 17.46 9.67 -19.31
C LYS A 247 16.26 8.88 -19.84
N ALA A 248 15.68 9.34 -20.93
CA ALA A 248 14.67 8.61 -21.67
C ALA A 248 15.33 7.42 -22.38
N VAL A 249 14.81 6.21 -22.14
CA VAL A 249 15.29 4.96 -22.74
C VAL A 249 14.13 4.30 -23.45
N PRO A 250 14.21 4.07 -24.78
CA PRO A 250 13.21 3.30 -25.51
C PRO A 250 13.29 1.83 -25.08
N VAL A 251 12.13 1.21 -24.85
CA VAL A 251 12.05 -0.18 -24.38
C VAL A 251 11.14 -0.99 -25.31
N ALA A 252 11.76 -1.86 -26.10
CA ALA A 252 11.03 -2.81 -26.93
C ALA A 252 10.55 -4.02 -26.11
N ARG A 253 11.33 -4.48 -25.12
CA ARG A 253 10.99 -5.60 -24.22
C ARG A 253 10.40 -5.05 -22.94
N ARG A 254 9.09 -5.25 -22.74
CA ARG A 254 8.34 -4.68 -21.61
C ARG A 254 7.20 -5.58 -21.17
N PHE A 255 6.80 -5.40 -19.91
CA PHE A 255 5.69 -6.11 -19.31
C PHE A 255 4.89 -5.20 -18.37
N THR A 256 3.65 -5.56 -18.13
CA THR A 256 2.79 -4.95 -17.10
C THR A 256 2.55 -5.93 -15.97
N LEU A 257 2.34 -5.39 -14.76
CA LEU A 257 2.00 -6.18 -13.58
C LEU A 257 0.49 -6.15 -13.34
N GLU A 258 -0.06 -7.32 -13.05
CA GLU A 258 -1.42 -7.49 -12.58
C GLU A 258 -1.41 -8.21 -11.23
N ASN A 259 -2.12 -7.65 -10.26
CA ASN A 259 -2.33 -8.31 -8.97
C ASN A 259 -3.74 -8.89 -8.93
N GLN A 260 -3.85 -10.20 -8.80
CA GLN A 260 -5.11 -10.92 -8.67
C GLN A 260 -5.01 -11.89 -7.49
N ASN A 261 -5.91 -11.79 -6.51
CA ASN A 261 -5.94 -12.66 -5.33
C ASN A 261 -4.60 -12.76 -4.61
N ASN A 262 -3.89 -11.64 -4.46
CA ASN A 262 -2.56 -11.57 -3.83
C ASN A 262 -1.42 -12.26 -4.60
N PHE A 263 -1.66 -12.72 -5.83
CA PHE A 263 -0.64 -13.19 -6.75
C PHE A 263 -0.36 -12.13 -7.80
N VAL A 264 0.91 -12.00 -8.15
CA VAL A 264 1.35 -11.10 -9.21
C VAL A 264 1.56 -11.88 -10.49
N THR A 265 0.97 -11.37 -11.58
CA THR A 265 1.10 -11.91 -12.93
C THR A 265 1.79 -10.87 -13.80
N LEU A 266 2.84 -11.27 -14.52
CA LEU A 266 3.51 -10.48 -15.53
C LEU A 266 2.81 -10.74 -16.87
N GLN A 267 2.38 -9.68 -17.56
CA GLN A 267 1.81 -9.77 -18.91
C GLN A 267 2.72 -9.08 -19.91
N PHE A 268 3.15 -9.81 -20.91
CA PHE A 268 3.99 -9.33 -22.01
C PHE A 268 3.16 -8.88 -23.21
N GLY A 269 3.80 -8.31 -24.23
CA GLY A 269 3.18 -7.89 -25.48
C GLY A 269 2.89 -9.05 -26.45
N TYR A 270 2.74 -8.71 -27.74
CA TYR A 270 2.52 -9.72 -28.79
C TYR A 270 3.49 -9.61 -29.98
N GLY A 271 4.51 -8.75 -29.87
CA GLY A 271 5.59 -8.65 -30.86
C GLY A 271 6.55 -9.84 -30.76
N SER A 272 7.11 -10.28 -31.89
CA SER A 272 8.15 -11.31 -31.93
C SER A 272 9.51 -10.70 -32.23
N GLU A 273 10.60 -11.35 -31.82
CA GLU A 273 11.97 -10.90 -32.10
C GLU A 273 12.31 -10.84 -33.59
N SER A 274 11.74 -11.74 -34.38
CA SER A 274 11.93 -11.77 -35.83
C SER A 274 11.44 -10.52 -36.55
N GLU A 275 10.49 -9.80 -35.93
CA GLU A 275 9.93 -8.58 -36.48
C GLU A 275 10.79 -7.34 -36.17
N LEU A 276 11.57 -7.35 -35.09
CA LEU A 276 12.56 -6.31 -34.81
C LEU A 276 13.67 -6.23 -35.88
N LEU A 277 14.02 -7.37 -36.46
CA LEU A 277 15.07 -7.46 -37.46
C LEU A 277 14.62 -6.96 -38.84
N THR A 278 13.30 -6.92 -39.08
CA THR A 278 12.74 -6.51 -40.38
C THR A 278 12.46 -5.00 -40.45
N ASP A 279 12.31 -4.32 -39.33
CA ASP A 279 11.94 -2.89 -39.30
C ASP A 279 13.10 -1.94 -38.96
N SER A 280 14.35 -2.31 -39.30
CA SER A 280 15.52 -1.46 -39.09
C SER A 280 15.68 -0.33 -40.14
N VAL A 281 14.61 0.15 -40.72
CA VAL A 281 14.61 1.43 -41.40
C VAL A 281 14.63 2.52 -40.35
N VAL A 282 15.82 3.03 -40.05
CA VAL A 282 16.01 4.17 -39.16
C VAL A 282 15.15 5.32 -39.69
N ASP A 283 14.11 5.68 -38.96
CA ASP A 283 13.31 6.87 -39.25
C ASP A 283 14.26 8.09 -39.20
N PRO A 284 14.46 8.83 -40.29
CA PRO A 284 15.37 9.99 -40.32
C PRO A 284 15.02 11.04 -39.24
N THR A 285 13.77 11.03 -38.73
CA THR A 285 13.33 11.90 -37.64
C THR A 285 13.83 11.45 -36.28
N GLU A 286 14.32 10.20 -36.15
CA GLU A 286 14.90 9.67 -34.91
C GLU A 286 16.41 9.97 -34.78
N VAL A 287 17.08 10.28 -35.87
CA VAL A 287 18.46 10.74 -35.87
C VAL A 287 18.46 12.26 -35.71
N VAL A 288 18.23 12.72 -34.51
CA VAL A 288 18.50 14.15 -34.20
C VAL A 288 20.00 14.32 -34.14
N LEU A 289 20.59 14.86 -35.18
CA LEU A 289 21.94 15.38 -35.16
C LEU A 289 22.00 16.48 -34.08
N ASP A 290 22.88 16.32 -33.11
CA ASP A 290 23.22 17.36 -32.12
C ASP A 290 23.70 18.61 -32.86
N LEU A 291 22.80 19.49 -33.24
CA LEU A 291 23.11 20.78 -33.85
C LEU A 291 23.46 21.76 -32.73
N ASN A 292 24.78 21.91 -32.51
CA ASN A 292 25.39 23.04 -31.80
C ASN A 292 24.71 23.47 -30.49
N GLY A 293 24.81 22.65 -29.46
CA GLY A 293 24.54 23.07 -28.06
C GLY A 293 23.09 23.28 -27.68
N ARG A 294 22.13 22.86 -28.49
CA ARG A 294 20.71 22.80 -28.13
C ARG A 294 20.33 21.36 -27.80
N ASN A 295 20.20 21.08 -26.50
CA ASN A 295 19.53 19.86 -26.02
C ASN A 295 18.05 20.00 -26.34
N TYR A 296 17.59 19.43 -27.43
CA TYR A 296 16.17 19.21 -27.64
C TYR A 296 15.76 18.00 -26.79
N SER A 297 14.96 18.21 -25.74
CA SER A 297 14.09 17.15 -25.28
C SER A 297 13.05 16.96 -26.38
N THR A 298 13.18 15.89 -27.16
CA THR A 298 12.11 15.50 -28.06
C THR A 298 10.94 15.06 -27.17
N ASP A 299 9.92 15.89 -27.05
CA ASP A 299 8.57 15.47 -26.71
C ASP A 299 8.11 14.55 -27.84
N LYS A 300 8.48 13.28 -27.75
CA LYS A 300 7.83 12.25 -28.56
C LYS A 300 6.50 12.00 -27.91
N ASP A 301 5.51 12.78 -28.31
CA ASP A 301 4.12 12.53 -27.97
C ASP A 301 3.74 11.12 -28.41
N PHE A 302 2.99 10.46 -27.54
CA PHE A 302 2.33 9.21 -27.84
C PHE A 302 1.47 9.37 -29.11
N ASP A 303 1.95 8.83 -30.22
CA ASP A 303 1.20 8.75 -31.46
C ASP A 303 0.56 7.36 -31.59
N PRO A 304 -0.76 7.23 -31.34
CA PRO A 304 -1.42 5.93 -31.40
C PRO A 304 -1.39 5.30 -32.81
N THR A 305 -1.16 6.07 -33.87
CA THR A 305 -1.07 5.55 -35.23
C THR A 305 0.26 4.83 -35.49
N LYS A 306 1.35 5.26 -34.84
CA LYS A 306 2.66 4.60 -34.91
C LYS A 306 2.69 3.29 -34.13
N LEU A 307 1.88 3.13 -33.07
CA LEU A 307 1.74 1.90 -32.30
C LEU A 307 1.16 0.73 -33.10
N ILE A 308 0.29 1.01 -34.06
CA ILE A 308 -0.37 -0.02 -34.87
C ILE A 308 0.61 -0.63 -35.88
N GLY A 309 1.67 0.09 -36.24
CA GLY A 309 2.61 -0.32 -37.31
C GLY A 309 3.85 -1.06 -36.83
N THR A 310 4.46 -0.69 -35.70
CA THR A 310 5.86 -1.07 -35.43
C THR A 310 6.13 -1.70 -34.06
N ASP A 311 5.34 -1.44 -33.03
CA ASP A 311 5.74 -1.80 -31.66
C ASP A 311 4.92 -2.92 -31.00
N LYS A 312 3.81 -3.33 -31.58
CA LYS A 312 2.98 -4.48 -31.17
C LYS A 312 2.88 -4.70 -29.65
N PHE A 313 2.79 -3.60 -28.90
CA PHE A 313 2.73 -3.58 -27.44
C PHE A 313 3.91 -4.26 -26.73
N GLY A 314 5.09 -4.30 -27.38
CA GLY A 314 6.30 -4.90 -26.86
C GLY A 314 6.47 -6.37 -27.23
N ILE A 315 7.72 -6.82 -27.14
CA ILE A 315 8.15 -8.16 -27.52
C ILE A 315 7.82 -9.14 -26.39
N ALA A 316 7.17 -10.24 -26.77
CA ALA A 316 6.98 -11.38 -25.88
C ALA A 316 8.22 -12.29 -25.91
N PRO A 317 8.68 -12.81 -24.76
CA PRO A 317 9.74 -13.81 -24.72
C PRO A 317 9.31 -15.10 -25.42
N SER A 318 10.21 -15.73 -26.16
CA SER A 318 9.98 -17.03 -26.80
C SER A 318 11.28 -17.83 -26.87
N ASN A 319 11.19 -19.16 -26.74
CA ASN A 319 12.31 -20.10 -26.77
C ASN A 319 13.51 -19.69 -25.88
N THR A 320 13.21 -19.21 -24.67
CA THR A 320 14.19 -18.68 -23.72
C THR A 320 13.84 -19.04 -22.28
N THR A 321 14.81 -18.95 -21.39
CA THR A 321 14.58 -19.06 -19.94
C THR A 321 14.56 -17.68 -19.34
N LEU A 322 13.41 -17.25 -18.78
CA LEU A 322 13.28 -16.02 -18.05
C LEU A 322 13.69 -16.19 -16.60
N ILE A 323 14.51 -15.27 -16.12
CA ILE A 323 14.91 -15.14 -14.72
C ILE A 323 14.26 -13.88 -14.16
N ILE A 324 13.44 -14.06 -13.15
CA ILE A 324 12.69 -12.98 -12.50
C ILE A 324 13.19 -12.83 -11.06
N ASP A 325 13.84 -11.72 -10.76
CA ASP A 325 14.21 -11.31 -9.41
C ASP A 325 13.13 -10.37 -8.87
N TYR A 326 12.55 -10.73 -7.73
CA TYR A 326 11.46 -9.96 -7.11
C TYR A 326 11.60 -9.93 -5.61
N ARG A 327 10.96 -8.93 -4.98
CA ARG A 327 10.86 -8.80 -3.53
C ARG A 327 9.47 -9.20 -3.08
N HIS A 328 9.40 -10.02 -2.03
CA HIS A 328 8.15 -10.40 -1.40
C HIS A 328 8.26 -10.38 0.12
N ASN A 329 7.14 -10.14 0.80
CA ASN A 329 7.05 -10.24 2.25
C ASN A 329 6.71 -11.68 2.65
N THR A 330 7.46 -12.24 3.59
CA THR A 330 7.24 -13.61 4.09
C THR A 330 6.08 -13.70 5.08
N ILE A 331 5.69 -12.54 5.66
CA ILE A 331 4.58 -12.40 6.59
C ILE A 331 3.59 -11.34 6.07
N ALA A 332 2.33 -11.45 6.49
CA ALA A 332 1.27 -10.53 6.06
C ALA A 332 1.50 -9.10 6.57
N ASP A 333 2.11 -8.95 7.75
CA ASP A 333 2.49 -7.67 8.34
C ASP A 333 4.03 -7.57 8.40
N ALA A 334 4.60 -6.75 7.53
CA ALA A 334 6.04 -6.52 7.44
C ALA A 334 6.51 -5.31 8.27
N ASN A 335 5.66 -4.72 9.12
CA ASN A 335 6.05 -3.70 10.08
C ASN A 335 6.93 -4.27 11.19
N ALA A 336 7.82 -3.44 11.73
CA ALA A 336 8.67 -3.82 12.87
C ALA A 336 8.66 -2.72 13.93
N ALA A 337 8.50 -3.13 15.19
CA ALA A 337 8.64 -2.23 16.33
C ALA A 337 10.11 -1.81 16.53
N ILE A 338 10.32 -0.82 17.36
CA ILE A 338 11.66 -0.33 17.74
C ILE A 338 12.48 -1.47 18.35
N ASN A 339 13.77 -1.56 18.01
CA ASN A 339 14.73 -2.53 18.53
C ASN A 339 14.37 -4.01 18.29
N THR A 340 13.58 -4.31 17.25
CA THR A 340 13.21 -5.70 16.92
C THR A 340 14.03 -6.29 15.78
N ILE A 341 14.70 -5.46 14.97
CA ILE A 341 15.56 -5.92 13.86
C ILE A 341 17.00 -6.02 14.39
N THR A 342 17.36 -7.19 14.89
CA THR A 342 18.65 -7.41 15.58
C THR A 342 19.47 -8.52 14.96
N THR A 343 18.89 -9.36 14.12
CA THR A 343 19.55 -10.52 13.54
C THR A 343 20.08 -10.20 12.16
N LYS A 344 21.33 -10.53 11.92
CA LYS A 344 21.95 -10.39 10.60
C LYS A 344 21.63 -11.63 9.74
N GLY A 345 21.13 -11.38 8.54
CA GLY A 345 21.04 -12.38 7.47
C GLY A 345 22.30 -12.37 6.60
N ALA A 346 22.12 -12.26 5.29
CA ALA A 346 23.21 -12.12 4.32
C ALA A 346 23.69 -10.66 4.28
N ALA A 347 24.86 -10.36 4.84
CA ALA A 347 25.46 -9.03 4.79
C ALA A 347 26.69 -9.03 3.88
N PHE A 348 26.67 -8.16 2.87
CA PHE A 348 27.72 -8.04 1.87
C PHE A 348 28.60 -6.84 2.17
N PHE A 349 29.94 -7.08 2.28
CA PHE A 349 30.91 -6.04 2.60
C PHE A 349 31.97 -5.92 1.52
N LYS A 350 32.27 -4.69 1.13
CA LYS A 350 33.36 -4.35 0.23
C LYS A 350 34.39 -3.48 0.95
N PHE A 351 35.62 -3.94 1.03
CA PHE A 351 36.72 -3.19 1.62
C PHE A 351 37.49 -2.40 0.56
N PRO A 352 37.97 -1.16 0.86
CA PRO A 352 38.68 -0.33 -0.13
C PRO A 352 39.91 -1.01 -0.76
N SER A 353 40.68 -1.77 0.03
CA SER A 353 41.92 -2.41 -0.38
C SER A 353 41.94 -3.89 -0.02
N GLN A 354 40.97 -4.66 -0.50
CA GLN A 354 40.69 -6.03 -0.08
C GLN A 354 41.92 -6.98 -0.19
N GLY A 355 42.76 -6.78 -1.19
CA GLY A 355 43.92 -7.66 -1.45
C GLY A 355 45.09 -7.48 -0.48
N SER A 356 45.25 -6.31 0.13
CA SER A 356 46.35 -5.97 1.04
C SER A 356 46.00 -6.16 2.52
N LEU A 357 44.71 -6.42 2.86
CA LEU A 357 44.26 -6.50 4.25
C LEU A 357 44.28 -7.92 4.81
N SER A 358 44.61 -8.05 6.10
CA SER A 358 44.55 -9.32 6.81
C SER A 358 43.15 -9.91 6.77
N ARG A 359 43.02 -11.17 6.31
CA ARG A 359 41.77 -11.90 6.25
C ARG A 359 41.12 -12.07 7.63
N ASN A 360 41.97 -12.35 8.66
CA ASN A 360 41.46 -12.54 10.01
C ASN A 360 40.86 -11.25 10.57
N THR A 361 41.54 -10.12 10.41
CA THR A 361 41.05 -8.81 10.87
C THR A 361 39.78 -8.43 10.16
N ARG A 362 39.67 -8.62 8.82
CA ARG A 362 38.43 -8.40 8.07
C ARG A 362 37.29 -9.24 8.60
N ASN A 363 37.54 -10.53 8.87
CA ASN A 363 36.52 -11.43 9.42
C ASN A 363 36.05 -10.99 10.82
N THR A 364 36.99 -10.50 11.67
CA THR A 364 36.64 -9.96 12.99
C THR A 364 35.75 -8.72 12.86
N VAL A 365 36.10 -7.79 11.97
CA VAL A 365 35.32 -6.60 11.69
C VAL A 365 33.91 -6.97 11.18
N THR A 366 33.79 -7.87 10.21
CA THR A 366 32.46 -8.25 9.68
C THR A 366 31.62 -9.04 10.68
N LYS A 367 32.23 -9.79 11.57
CA LYS A 367 31.52 -10.52 12.65
C LYS A 367 31.03 -9.59 13.76
N SER A 368 31.71 -8.47 13.99
CA SER A 368 31.33 -7.48 15.02
C SER A 368 30.10 -6.63 14.67
N LEU A 369 29.51 -6.83 13.50
CA LEU A 369 28.32 -6.08 13.09
C LEU A 369 27.16 -6.32 14.06
N GLU A 370 26.72 -5.26 14.70
CA GLU A 370 25.48 -5.17 15.46
C GLU A 370 24.50 -4.26 14.74
N ILE A 371 23.22 -4.60 14.84
CA ILE A 371 22.15 -3.95 14.08
C ILE A 371 21.00 -3.65 15.01
N THR A 372 20.40 -2.50 14.83
CA THR A 372 19.14 -2.15 15.48
C THR A 372 18.33 -1.17 14.63
N ASN A 373 17.04 -1.11 14.83
CA ASN A 373 16.18 -0.07 14.31
C ASN A 373 15.77 0.86 15.45
N GLU A 374 16.30 2.08 15.45
CA GLU A 374 15.98 3.12 16.43
C GLU A 374 14.59 3.73 16.21
N THR A 375 14.05 3.58 15.02
CA THR A 375 12.70 3.99 14.65
C THR A 375 11.92 2.78 14.11
N PRO A 376 10.62 2.72 14.31
CA PRO A 376 9.83 1.59 13.81
C PRO A 376 9.77 1.59 12.28
N PHE A 377 9.65 0.39 11.70
CA PHE A 377 9.30 0.22 10.30
C PHE A 377 7.79 0.21 10.19
N MET A 378 7.24 1.16 9.46
CA MET A 378 5.81 1.39 9.37
C MET A 378 5.37 1.61 7.94
N GLY A 379 4.22 1.09 7.62
CA GLY A 379 3.51 1.29 6.37
C GLY A 379 2.13 0.67 6.45
N ASN A 380 1.21 1.08 5.58
CA ASN A 380 -0.06 0.38 5.45
C ASN A 380 0.13 -0.84 4.57
N ILE A 381 0.26 -2.00 5.18
CA ILE A 381 0.51 -3.28 4.50
C ILE A 381 -0.79 -4.04 4.23
N ALA A 382 -1.87 -3.66 4.90
CA ALA A 382 -3.17 -4.26 4.65
C ALA A 382 -3.68 -3.93 3.24
N LEU A 383 -4.20 -4.93 2.55
CA LEU A 383 -4.93 -4.71 1.30
C LEU A 383 -6.16 -3.84 1.59
N PRO A 384 -6.45 -2.85 0.74
CA PRO A 384 -7.63 -2.01 0.91
C PRO A 384 -8.91 -2.85 0.78
N SER A 385 -9.95 -2.50 1.52
CA SER A 385 -11.27 -3.14 1.40
C SER A 385 -11.92 -2.83 0.05
N ALA A 386 -12.93 -3.62 -0.35
CA ALA A 386 -13.68 -3.38 -1.58
C ALA A 386 -14.28 -1.95 -1.63
N GLU A 387 -14.79 -1.45 -0.49
CA GLU A 387 -15.30 -0.08 -0.36
C GLU A 387 -14.21 0.98 -0.56
N GLU A 388 -13.03 0.76 0.01
CA GLU A 388 -11.89 1.66 -0.18
C GLU A 388 -11.41 1.67 -1.63
N ILE A 389 -11.36 0.50 -2.29
CA ILE A 389 -10.98 0.40 -3.71
C ILE A 389 -11.99 1.16 -4.57
N ARG A 390 -13.29 1.00 -4.32
CA ARG A 390 -14.38 1.70 -5.03
C ARG A 390 -14.20 3.21 -4.94
N THR A 391 -14.08 3.73 -3.71
CA THR A 391 -13.89 5.16 -3.48
C THR A 391 -12.61 5.69 -4.12
N ARG A 392 -11.50 4.96 -3.98
CA ARG A 392 -10.21 5.33 -4.55
C ARG A 392 -10.22 5.30 -6.08
N ALA A 393 -10.89 4.33 -6.70
CA ALA A 393 -10.99 4.21 -8.15
C ALA A 393 -11.77 5.39 -8.77
N ILE A 394 -12.91 5.74 -8.19
CA ILE A 394 -13.72 6.88 -8.65
C ILE A 394 -12.93 8.18 -8.49
N GLY A 395 -12.30 8.39 -7.32
CA GLY A 395 -11.48 9.57 -7.08
C GLY A 395 -10.26 9.64 -8.00
N TYR A 396 -9.55 8.53 -8.19
CA TYR A 396 -8.41 8.47 -9.10
C TYR A 396 -8.80 8.78 -10.55
N PHE A 397 -9.91 8.25 -11.04
CA PHE A 397 -10.43 8.56 -12.37
C PHE A 397 -10.68 10.07 -12.55
N ALA A 398 -11.24 10.72 -11.52
CA ALA A 398 -11.47 12.17 -11.55
C ALA A 398 -10.19 13.00 -11.66
N THR A 399 -9.04 12.52 -11.15
CA THR A 399 -7.74 13.24 -11.17
C THR A 399 -7.14 13.37 -12.57
N GLN A 400 -7.46 12.46 -13.50
CA GLN A 400 -6.87 12.39 -14.84
C GLN A 400 -5.33 12.50 -14.84
N ASN A 401 -4.66 11.86 -13.87
CA ASN A 401 -3.20 11.86 -13.65
C ASN A 401 -2.59 13.24 -13.36
N ARG A 402 -3.35 14.16 -12.77
CA ARG A 402 -2.86 15.49 -12.36
C ARG A 402 -3.50 15.90 -11.04
N ALA A 403 -2.75 16.62 -10.21
CA ALA A 403 -3.25 17.15 -8.95
C ALA A 403 -3.56 18.65 -9.09
N VAL A 404 -4.84 19.00 -9.07
CA VAL A 404 -5.34 20.39 -9.17
C VAL A 404 -6.13 20.77 -7.93
N THR A 405 -7.00 19.86 -7.45
CA THR A 405 -7.83 20.05 -6.27
C THR A 405 -7.19 19.38 -5.04
N LEU A 406 -7.62 19.76 -3.84
CA LEU A 406 -7.15 19.11 -2.60
C LEU A 406 -7.44 17.60 -2.60
N GLU A 407 -8.60 17.21 -3.14
CA GLU A 407 -8.99 15.80 -3.24
C GLU A 407 -8.12 15.02 -4.24
N ASP A 408 -7.66 15.65 -5.34
CA ASP A 408 -6.75 15.01 -6.28
C ASP A 408 -5.43 14.62 -5.60
N TYR A 409 -4.86 15.51 -4.79
CA TYR A 409 -3.66 15.20 -4.00
C TYR A 409 -3.88 14.02 -3.05
N LYS A 410 -5.06 13.91 -2.45
CA LYS A 410 -5.45 12.81 -1.58
C LYS A 410 -5.50 11.48 -2.34
N PHE A 411 -6.20 11.44 -3.49
CA PHE A 411 -6.32 10.22 -4.28
C PHE A 411 -5.01 9.79 -4.93
N ILE A 412 -4.21 10.73 -5.43
CA ILE A 412 -2.87 10.43 -5.97
C ILE A 412 -1.94 9.90 -4.87
N THR A 413 -2.05 10.39 -3.64
CA THR A 413 -1.31 9.84 -2.49
C THR A 413 -1.66 8.37 -2.24
N TYR A 414 -2.95 8.02 -2.26
CA TYR A 414 -3.40 6.63 -2.13
C TYR A 414 -3.04 5.76 -3.35
N GLY A 415 -2.82 6.37 -4.51
CA GLY A 415 -2.37 5.73 -5.74
C GLY A 415 -0.87 5.43 -5.79
N MET A 416 -0.08 5.84 -4.78
CA MET A 416 1.35 5.57 -4.73
C MET A 416 1.64 4.06 -4.79
N PRO A 417 2.53 3.60 -5.70
CA PRO A 417 2.87 2.18 -5.79
C PRO A 417 3.42 1.63 -4.48
N GLY A 418 2.99 0.42 -4.11
CA GLY A 418 3.36 -0.23 -2.86
C GLY A 418 4.88 -0.39 -2.65
N LYS A 419 5.66 -0.45 -3.73
CA LYS A 419 7.13 -0.48 -3.69
C LYS A 419 7.77 0.77 -3.07
N TYR A 420 7.07 1.88 -2.98
CA TYR A 420 7.52 3.12 -2.33
C TYR A 420 6.94 3.29 -0.92
N GLY A 421 6.13 2.35 -0.48
CA GLY A 421 5.38 2.39 0.76
C GLY A 421 3.92 2.77 0.54
N ALA A 422 3.12 2.72 1.61
CA ALA A 422 1.74 3.15 1.57
C ALA A 422 1.39 3.98 2.81
N VAL A 423 0.59 5.01 2.60
CA VAL A 423 0.03 5.84 3.65
C VAL A 423 -1.34 5.27 4.04
N TYR A 424 -1.62 5.21 5.34
CA TYR A 424 -2.90 4.68 5.81
C TYR A 424 -4.03 5.70 5.69
N ARG A 425 -3.78 6.93 6.20
CA ARG A 425 -4.72 8.05 6.08
C ARG A 425 -3.99 9.30 5.64
N VAL A 426 -4.67 10.13 4.85
CA VAL A 426 -4.15 11.38 4.35
C VAL A 426 -5.20 12.49 4.45
N GLY A 427 -4.78 13.66 4.93
CA GLY A 427 -5.56 14.90 4.90
C GLY A 427 -4.78 15.97 4.15
N VAL A 428 -5.43 16.72 3.29
CA VAL A 428 -4.80 17.78 2.51
C VAL A 428 -5.49 19.10 2.83
N VAL A 429 -4.70 20.09 3.22
CA VAL A 429 -5.19 21.41 3.63
C VAL A 429 -4.33 22.49 2.99
N ARG A 430 -4.96 23.58 2.55
CA ARG A 430 -4.22 24.76 2.13
C ARG A 430 -3.59 25.43 3.36
N ASP A 431 -2.33 25.84 3.26
CA ASP A 431 -1.70 26.65 4.31
C ASP A 431 -2.43 28.00 4.43
N PHE A 432 -2.79 28.37 5.67
CA PHE A 432 -3.52 29.61 5.96
C PHE A 432 -2.60 30.86 5.95
N ASN A 433 -1.28 30.69 5.82
CA ASN A 433 -0.39 31.81 5.63
C ASN A 433 -0.63 32.44 4.25
N GLU A 434 -1.24 33.61 4.22
CA GLU A 434 -1.64 34.34 3.01
C GLU A 434 -0.49 34.57 2.00
N PHE A 435 0.76 34.51 2.46
CA PHE A 435 1.96 34.71 1.64
C PHE A 435 2.54 33.43 1.04
N ARG A 436 2.06 32.24 1.41
CA ARG A 436 2.58 30.96 0.94
C ARG A 436 1.48 30.18 0.22
N ARG A 437 1.70 29.89 -1.07
CA ARG A 437 0.87 28.92 -1.84
C ARG A 437 1.36 27.51 -1.50
N ASN A 438 1.23 27.11 -0.24
CA ASN A 438 1.69 25.83 0.24
C ASN A 438 0.51 24.91 0.54
N LEU A 439 0.67 23.63 0.21
CA LEU A 439 -0.27 22.57 0.59
C LEU A 439 0.35 21.76 1.72
N ASN A 440 -0.33 21.71 2.84
CA ASN A 440 0.02 20.86 3.96
C ASN A 440 -0.67 19.51 3.79
N ILE A 441 0.12 18.46 3.59
CA ILE A 441 -0.37 17.09 3.46
C ILE A 441 -0.07 16.37 4.77
N TYR A 442 -1.11 16.15 5.55
CA TYR A 442 -1.05 15.41 6.80
C TYR A 442 -1.16 13.93 6.53
N VAL A 443 -0.25 13.13 7.06
CA VAL A 443 -0.18 11.70 6.80
C VAL A 443 -0.11 10.91 8.10
N MET A 444 -0.70 9.72 8.07
CA MET A 444 -0.73 8.78 9.17
C MET A 444 -0.44 7.37 8.66
N SER A 445 0.32 6.60 9.42
CA SER A 445 0.61 5.19 9.18
C SER A 445 0.02 4.32 10.29
N ILE A 446 0.12 3.03 10.11
CA ILE A 446 -0.27 2.01 11.09
C ILE A 446 0.97 1.24 11.53
N ASN A 447 1.09 0.99 12.84
CA ASN A 447 2.14 0.15 13.39
C ASN A 447 1.77 -1.36 13.33
N GLN A 448 2.70 -2.21 13.79
CA GLN A 448 2.52 -3.67 13.82
C GLN A 448 1.29 -4.11 14.63
N SER A 449 0.93 -3.36 15.66
CA SER A 449 -0.27 -3.62 16.49
C SER A 449 -1.55 -3.01 15.92
N LYS A 450 -1.52 -2.58 14.64
CA LYS A 450 -2.65 -1.92 13.95
C LYS A 450 -3.14 -0.64 14.65
N LYS A 451 -2.24 0.09 15.35
CA LYS A 451 -2.52 1.39 15.96
C LYS A 451 -1.93 2.51 15.11
N LEU A 452 -2.55 3.68 15.20
CA LEU A 452 -2.11 4.85 14.47
C LEU A 452 -0.76 5.34 14.98
N GLU A 453 0.15 5.63 14.07
CA GLU A 453 1.48 6.15 14.37
C GLU A 453 1.99 7.03 13.22
N ALA A 454 2.80 8.04 13.56
CA ALA A 454 3.36 8.95 12.56
C ALA A 454 4.31 8.20 11.60
N PRO A 455 4.23 8.44 10.27
CA PRO A 455 5.10 7.80 9.30
C PRO A 455 6.55 8.25 9.44
N ASN A 456 7.49 7.38 9.09
CA ASN A 456 8.90 7.71 9.13
C ASN A 456 9.31 8.66 7.99
N ILE A 457 10.50 9.26 8.15
CA ILE A 457 11.03 10.25 7.18
C ILE A 457 11.24 9.66 5.77
N THR A 458 11.57 8.37 5.66
CA THR A 458 11.80 7.72 4.37
C THR A 458 10.51 7.66 3.57
N LEU A 459 9.39 7.26 4.21
CA LEU A 459 8.08 7.23 3.56
C LEU A 459 7.63 8.63 3.14
N LYS A 460 7.84 9.64 3.97
CA LYS A 460 7.52 11.04 3.62
C LYS A 460 8.32 11.54 2.41
N ASN A 461 9.60 11.22 2.33
CA ASN A 461 10.45 11.59 1.20
C ASN A 461 10.01 10.87 -0.08
N ASN A 462 9.68 9.58 -0.01
CA ASN A 462 9.15 8.84 -1.15
C ASN A 462 7.83 9.44 -1.65
N LEU A 463 6.92 9.78 -0.71
CA LEU A 463 5.65 10.43 -1.05
C LEU A 463 5.85 11.79 -1.68
N LYS A 464 6.77 12.60 -1.17
CA LYS A 464 7.09 13.92 -1.75
C LYS A 464 7.60 13.78 -3.18
N THR A 465 8.47 12.82 -3.44
CA THR A 465 8.99 12.51 -4.79
C THR A 465 7.87 12.03 -5.72
N TRP A 466 6.99 11.17 -5.23
CA TRP A 466 5.83 10.68 -5.99
C TRP A 466 4.90 11.83 -6.38
N LEU A 467 4.47 12.65 -5.43
CA LEU A 467 3.56 13.76 -5.68
C LEU A 467 4.15 14.85 -6.58
N SER A 468 5.48 15.00 -6.57
CA SER A 468 6.14 16.00 -7.43
C SER A 468 5.95 15.75 -8.93
N GLN A 469 5.59 14.53 -9.33
CA GLN A 469 5.32 14.15 -10.73
C GLN A 469 3.93 14.61 -11.22
N TYR A 470 3.00 14.81 -10.28
CA TYR A 470 1.58 15.11 -10.58
C TYR A 470 1.15 16.52 -10.19
N LYS A 471 1.92 17.19 -9.34
CA LYS A 471 1.59 18.52 -8.83
C LYS A 471 1.64 19.59 -9.91
N MET A 472 0.86 20.64 -9.74
CA MET A 472 0.98 21.85 -10.57
C MET A 472 2.34 22.54 -10.34
N ILE A 473 2.84 23.25 -11.36
CA ILE A 473 4.15 23.92 -11.35
C ILE A 473 4.29 24.89 -10.17
N ASN A 474 3.20 25.59 -9.84
CA ASN A 474 3.20 26.63 -8.81
C ASN A 474 2.91 26.12 -7.39
N ASP A 475 2.59 24.82 -7.23
CA ASP A 475 2.25 24.26 -5.92
C ASP A 475 3.52 23.86 -5.18
N THR A 476 3.59 24.25 -3.93
CA THR A 476 4.57 23.73 -2.97
C THR A 476 3.88 22.78 -2.02
N ILE A 477 4.56 21.70 -1.65
CA ILE A 477 3.99 20.61 -0.85
C ILE A 477 4.87 20.38 0.37
N ASP A 478 4.27 20.44 1.56
CA ASP A 478 4.88 20.00 2.81
C ASP A 478 4.15 18.78 3.35
N ILE A 479 4.92 17.75 3.70
CA ILE A 479 4.36 16.50 4.25
C ILE A 479 4.60 16.50 5.76
N LEU A 480 3.49 16.58 6.49
CA LEU A 480 3.44 16.73 7.94
C LEU A 480 2.80 15.48 8.58
N ASP A 481 3.06 15.28 9.87
CA ASP A 481 2.39 14.26 10.65
C ASP A 481 1.02 14.75 11.11
N ALA A 482 0.00 13.91 10.97
CA ALA A 482 -1.29 14.18 11.59
C ALA A 482 -1.20 13.95 13.11
N THR A 483 -1.93 14.74 13.88
CA THR A 483 -1.99 14.62 15.33
C THR A 483 -3.04 13.61 15.72
N THR A 484 -2.64 12.54 16.43
CA THR A 484 -3.57 11.55 16.98
C THR A 484 -4.13 12.04 18.30
N VAL A 485 -5.45 12.09 18.41
CA VAL A 485 -6.17 12.42 19.65
C VAL A 485 -6.90 11.17 20.13
N ASN A 486 -6.44 10.61 21.24
CA ASN A 486 -7.08 9.46 21.84
C ASN A 486 -8.25 9.92 22.73
N PHE A 487 -9.39 9.25 22.58
CA PHE A 487 -10.58 9.53 23.39
C PHE A 487 -11.20 8.27 23.95
N GLY A 488 -12.01 8.44 24.98
CA GLY A 488 -12.87 7.39 25.54
C GLY A 488 -14.33 7.84 25.50
N VAL A 489 -15.24 6.87 25.62
CA VAL A 489 -16.68 7.08 25.61
C VAL A 489 -17.28 6.58 26.92
N ASN A 490 -17.93 7.49 27.65
CA ASN A 490 -18.75 7.14 28.80
C ASN A 490 -20.23 7.23 28.39
N TYR A 491 -20.98 6.14 28.57
CA TYR A 491 -22.39 6.11 28.21
C TYR A 491 -23.27 5.62 29.37
N GLU A 492 -24.53 6.07 29.34
CA GLU A 492 -25.53 5.69 30.31
C GLU A 492 -26.81 5.26 29.60
N ILE A 493 -27.26 4.03 29.85
CA ILE A 493 -28.44 3.45 29.21
C ILE A 493 -29.50 3.05 30.26
N VAL A 494 -30.75 3.06 29.84
CA VAL A 494 -31.90 2.59 30.61
C VAL A 494 -32.27 1.20 30.10
N SER A 495 -32.40 0.23 31.05
CA SER A 495 -32.81 -1.14 30.71
C SER A 495 -34.34 -1.23 30.60
N ASP A 496 -34.85 -2.01 29.68
CA ASP A 496 -36.25 -2.41 29.58
C ASP A 496 -36.62 -3.54 30.56
N LYS A 497 -35.65 -4.00 31.40
CA LYS A 497 -35.74 -5.07 32.36
C LYS A 497 -35.91 -6.49 31.75
N SER A 498 -35.84 -6.63 30.46
CA SER A 498 -35.88 -7.94 29.78
C SER A 498 -34.62 -8.77 30.02
N LYS A 499 -33.47 -8.10 30.25
CA LYS A 499 -32.16 -8.71 30.42
C LYS A 499 -31.48 -8.29 31.73
N SER A 500 -30.55 -9.12 32.20
CA SER A 500 -29.66 -8.75 33.31
C SER A 500 -28.82 -7.53 32.97
N ARG A 501 -28.67 -6.59 33.93
CA ARG A 501 -27.86 -5.38 33.76
C ARG A 501 -26.42 -5.70 33.32
N TYR A 502 -25.81 -6.75 33.81
CA TYR A 502 -24.46 -7.16 33.42
C TYR A 502 -24.39 -7.66 31.98
N THR A 503 -25.35 -8.46 31.55
CA THR A 503 -25.44 -8.96 30.17
C THR A 503 -25.69 -7.80 29.21
N LEU A 504 -26.59 -6.87 29.56
CA LEU A 504 -26.91 -5.71 28.77
C LEU A 504 -25.68 -4.80 28.64
N LEU A 505 -24.95 -4.56 29.73
CA LEU A 505 -23.70 -3.77 29.69
C LEU A 505 -22.66 -4.39 28.77
N ALA A 506 -22.47 -5.72 28.86
CA ALA A 506 -21.50 -6.42 28.00
C ALA A 506 -21.89 -6.36 26.52
N THR A 507 -23.19 -6.56 26.19
CA THR A 507 -23.66 -6.48 24.79
C THR A 507 -23.58 -5.05 24.24
N ALA A 508 -23.91 -4.04 25.03
CA ALA A 508 -23.81 -2.63 24.65
C ALA A 508 -22.34 -2.21 24.43
N THR A 509 -21.43 -2.61 25.32
CA THR A 509 -20.00 -2.35 25.14
C THR A 509 -19.45 -3.06 23.90
N SER A 510 -19.89 -4.29 23.62
CA SER A 510 -19.50 -5.03 22.41
C SER A 510 -20.03 -4.35 21.14
N ALA A 511 -21.24 -3.80 21.16
CA ALA A 511 -21.81 -3.06 20.05
C ALA A 511 -20.99 -1.79 19.74
N LEU A 512 -20.61 -1.02 20.76
CA LEU A 512 -19.73 0.15 20.60
C LEU A 512 -18.32 -0.25 20.16
N THR A 513 -17.77 -1.34 20.69
CA THR A 513 -16.45 -1.85 20.25
C THR A 513 -16.47 -2.17 18.75
N ARG A 514 -17.55 -2.76 18.26
CA ARG A 514 -17.74 -3.01 16.82
C ARG A 514 -17.91 -1.73 16.03
N HIS A 515 -18.65 -0.75 16.54
CA HIS A 515 -18.82 0.56 15.92
C HIS A 515 -17.48 1.29 15.75
N PHE A 516 -16.64 1.29 16.79
CA PHE A 516 -15.31 1.92 16.78
C PHE A 516 -14.17 1.02 16.25
N SER A 517 -14.47 -0.12 15.66
CA SER A 517 -13.45 -0.99 15.06
C SER A 517 -12.81 -0.38 13.81
N ARG A 518 -13.47 0.61 13.17
CA ARG A 518 -12.90 1.39 12.08
C ARG A 518 -12.03 2.52 12.60
N HIS A 519 -10.98 2.87 11.87
CA HIS A 519 -10.25 4.10 12.10
C HIS A 519 -10.93 5.26 11.34
N TYR A 520 -10.97 6.42 12.00
CA TYR A 520 -11.47 7.65 11.39
C TYR A 520 -10.49 8.16 10.32
N ASP A 521 -10.98 9.03 9.44
CA ASP A 521 -10.14 9.79 8.53
C ASP A 521 -9.58 11.04 9.21
N ILE A 522 -8.52 11.64 8.65
CA ILE A 522 -7.97 12.91 9.14
C ILE A 522 -9.00 14.01 8.89
N GLY A 523 -9.38 14.75 9.94
CA GLY A 523 -10.43 15.76 9.91
C GLY A 523 -11.86 15.21 10.02
N GLU A 524 -12.05 13.90 10.21
CA GLU A 524 -13.37 13.30 10.40
C GLU A 524 -13.85 13.51 11.84
N SER A 525 -15.03 14.11 11.98
CA SER A 525 -15.67 14.38 13.26
C SER A 525 -16.44 13.15 13.77
N VAL A 526 -16.62 13.04 15.09
CA VAL A 526 -17.36 11.95 15.72
C VAL A 526 -18.77 12.39 16.09
N ASP A 527 -19.78 11.74 15.54
CA ASP A 527 -21.20 12.05 15.80
C ASP A 527 -21.73 11.21 16.97
N VAL A 528 -22.31 11.88 17.96
CA VAL A 528 -22.99 11.23 19.10
C VAL A 528 -24.24 10.47 18.63
N ALA A 529 -24.93 10.96 17.60
CA ALA A 529 -26.13 10.29 17.10
C ALA A 529 -25.84 8.88 16.56
N ASP A 530 -24.68 8.66 15.95
CA ASP A 530 -24.28 7.32 15.50
C ASP A 530 -24.01 6.38 16.69
N ILE A 531 -23.42 6.90 17.76
CA ILE A 531 -23.21 6.14 19.01
C ILE A 531 -24.53 5.78 19.67
N VAL A 532 -25.46 6.75 19.77
CA VAL A 532 -26.81 6.53 20.31
C VAL A 532 -27.55 5.48 19.49
N ARG A 533 -27.50 5.58 18.16
CA ARG A 533 -28.13 4.58 17.27
C ARG A 533 -27.52 3.17 17.46
N ALA A 534 -26.21 3.09 17.61
CA ALA A 534 -25.55 1.80 17.87
C ALA A 534 -25.97 1.19 19.21
N LEU A 535 -26.18 2.01 20.24
CA LEU A 535 -26.67 1.57 21.56
C LEU A 535 -28.16 1.19 21.54
N GLN A 536 -29.01 1.98 20.90
CA GLN A 536 -30.46 1.70 20.77
C GLN A 536 -30.75 0.45 19.94
N GLY A 537 -29.83 0.07 19.02
CA GLY A 537 -29.93 -1.19 18.29
C GLY A 537 -29.63 -2.44 19.12
N VAL A 538 -29.26 -2.30 20.40
CA VAL A 538 -29.01 -3.42 21.30
C VAL A 538 -30.31 -3.83 21.99
N ASP A 539 -30.70 -5.10 21.81
CA ASP A 539 -31.90 -5.66 22.41
C ASP A 539 -31.82 -5.61 23.96
N GLY A 540 -32.84 -4.99 24.60
CA GLY A 540 -32.90 -4.75 26.03
C GLY A 540 -32.54 -3.32 26.46
N VAL A 541 -32.13 -2.43 25.52
CA VAL A 541 -31.94 -1.00 25.76
C VAL A 541 -33.23 -0.26 25.49
N ALA A 542 -33.84 0.33 26.54
CA ALA A 542 -35.04 1.15 26.40
C ALA A 542 -34.71 2.58 25.92
N ASP A 543 -33.63 3.18 26.44
CA ASP A 543 -33.21 4.52 26.08
C ASP A 543 -31.72 4.76 26.40
N VAL A 544 -31.11 5.78 25.78
CA VAL A 544 -29.75 6.24 26.03
C VAL A 544 -29.79 7.63 26.67
N THR A 545 -29.47 7.70 27.96
CA THR A 545 -29.60 8.93 28.75
C THR A 545 -28.47 9.91 28.47
N SER A 546 -27.23 9.43 28.37
CA SER A 546 -26.08 10.28 28.11
C SER A 546 -24.93 9.55 27.39
N VAL A 547 -24.22 10.31 26.55
CA VAL A 547 -22.95 9.91 25.94
C VAL A 547 -21.98 11.06 26.13
N LYS A 548 -20.80 10.78 26.73
CA LYS A 548 -19.77 11.80 26.99
C LYS A 548 -18.42 11.33 26.48
N PHE A 549 -17.72 12.21 25.80
CA PHE A 549 -16.34 11.99 25.39
C PHE A 549 -15.36 12.37 26.50
N VAL A 550 -14.32 11.59 26.69
CA VAL A 550 -13.27 11.81 27.67
C VAL A 550 -11.92 11.77 26.97
N LEU A 551 -11.09 12.80 27.14
CA LEU A 551 -9.73 12.80 26.60
C LEU A 551 -8.89 11.72 27.29
N LYS A 552 -8.10 10.99 26.49
CA LYS A 552 -7.09 10.05 26.95
C LYS A 552 -5.72 10.56 26.53
N ASP A 553 -4.89 10.89 27.50
CA ASP A 553 -3.61 11.53 27.27
C ASP A 553 -2.51 10.93 28.15
N GLY A 554 -1.28 10.90 27.60
CA GLY A 554 -0.08 10.45 28.28
C GLY A 554 0.06 8.94 28.49
N GLY A 555 1.22 8.48 28.93
CA GLY A 555 1.53 7.08 29.15
C GLY A 555 1.48 6.24 27.87
N ILE A 556 0.49 5.36 27.76
CA ILE A 556 0.26 4.50 26.58
C ILE A 556 -0.53 5.19 25.46
N TYR A 557 -1.10 6.36 25.72
CA TYR A 557 -1.83 7.17 24.77
C TYR A 557 -0.91 8.20 24.11
N ALA A 558 -1.35 8.81 23.01
CA ALA A 558 -0.63 9.90 22.39
C ALA A 558 -0.60 11.14 23.31
N ASN A 559 0.55 11.81 23.40
CA ASN A 559 0.64 13.10 24.10
C ASN A 559 -0.04 14.17 23.24
N SER A 560 -1.20 14.64 23.66
CA SER A 560 -1.97 15.63 22.95
C SER A 560 -2.46 16.70 23.92
N SER A 561 -2.12 17.96 23.66
CA SER A 561 -2.68 19.13 24.37
C SER A 561 -4.05 19.55 23.84
N TYR A 562 -4.77 18.65 23.15
CA TYR A 562 -6.04 18.95 22.51
C TYR A 562 -7.15 19.22 23.52
N ASN A 563 -7.80 20.38 23.39
CA ASN A 563 -8.94 20.73 24.25
C ASN A 563 -10.23 20.09 23.71
N LEU A 564 -10.48 18.84 24.08
CA LEU A 564 -11.64 18.06 23.62
C LEU A 564 -12.96 18.75 23.93
N GLN A 565 -13.09 19.38 25.10
CA GLN A 565 -14.33 20.08 25.50
C GLN A 565 -14.62 21.32 24.65
N GLY A 566 -13.59 22.05 24.24
CA GLY A 566 -13.72 23.21 23.37
C GLY A 566 -14.15 22.89 21.94
N HIS A 567 -14.01 21.62 21.53
CA HIS A 567 -14.34 21.16 20.18
C HIS A 567 -15.66 20.35 20.12
N ILE A 568 -16.35 20.19 21.25
CA ILE A 568 -17.70 19.66 21.27
C ILE A 568 -18.65 20.77 20.85
N SER A 569 -19.58 20.45 19.93
CA SER A 569 -20.61 21.41 19.50
C SER A 569 -21.48 21.86 20.68
N ALA A 570 -22.07 23.05 20.59
CA ALA A 570 -22.85 23.64 21.66
C ALA A 570 -24.05 22.77 22.13
N ASP A 571 -24.59 21.95 21.23
CA ASP A 571 -25.64 20.96 21.50
C ASP A 571 -25.11 19.61 22.02
N GLY A 572 -23.79 19.46 22.16
CA GLY A 572 -23.14 18.24 22.64
C GLY A 572 -23.19 17.05 21.68
N ARG A 573 -23.67 17.24 20.44
CA ARG A 573 -23.93 16.14 19.50
C ARG A 573 -22.76 15.80 18.58
N LEU A 574 -21.80 16.68 18.41
CA LEU A 574 -20.69 16.52 17.49
C LEU A 574 -19.35 16.84 18.16
N LEU A 575 -18.41 15.92 18.13
CA LEU A 575 -17.01 16.17 18.43
C LEU A 575 -16.33 16.55 17.12
N LYS A 576 -16.01 17.84 16.94
CA LYS A 576 -15.39 18.37 15.72
C LYS A 576 -13.91 18.01 15.67
N ALA A 577 -13.45 17.56 14.52
CA ALA A 577 -12.04 17.41 14.22
C ALA A 577 -11.49 18.65 13.50
N GLU A 578 -10.28 19.07 13.84
CA GLU A 578 -9.51 19.96 12.99
C GLU A 578 -8.89 19.17 11.83
N ASN A 579 -8.53 19.88 10.75
CA ASN A 579 -8.09 19.26 9.50
C ASN A 579 -6.74 18.49 9.58
N ASN A 580 -6.01 18.63 10.69
CA ASN A 580 -4.74 17.95 10.97
C ASN A 580 -4.87 16.87 12.05
N ILE A 581 -6.08 16.60 12.53
CA ILE A 581 -6.34 15.71 13.65
C ILE A 581 -7.03 14.44 13.16
N ILE A 582 -6.64 13.33 13.78
CA ILE A 582 -7.31 12.04 13.64
C ILE A 582 -7.70 11.52 15.03
N PHE A 583 -8.97 11.15 15.18
CA PHE A 583 -9.48 10.56 16.40
C PHE A 583 -9.23 9.05 16.44
N GLU A 584 -8.78 8.53 17.60
CA GLU A 584 -8.57 7.11 17.83
C GLU A 584 -9.14 6.69 19.18
N LEU A 585 -9.97 5.64 19.20
CA LEU A 585 -10.33 4.91 20.41
C LEU A 585 -9.37 3.72 20.55
N LYS A 586 -8.27 3.94 21.29
CA LYS A 586 -7.09 3.05 21.27
C LYS A 586 -7.30 1.70 21.92
N PHE A 587 -8.00 1.66 23.06
CA PHE A 587 -8.25 0.45 23.83
C PHE A 587 -9.75 0.31 24.17
N PRO A 588 -10.59 -0.23 23.28
CA PRO A 588 -12.04 -0.27 23.46
C PRO A 588 -12.49 -0.86 24.80
N ASN A 589 -11.80 -1.90 25.28
CA ASN A 589 -12.15 -2.57 26.55
C ASN A 589 -11.89 -1.71 27.81
N VAL A 590 -11.09 -0.65 27.69
CA VAL A 590 -10.72 0.24 28.80
C VAL A 590 -11.32 1.64 28.62
N ASP A 591 -11.44 2.07 27.38
CA ASP A 591 -11.83 3.42 27.01
C ASP A 591 -13.34 3.58 26.88
N ILE A 592 -14.08 2.48 26.71
CA ILE A 592 -15.55 2.48 26.72
C ILE A 592 -16.01 2.10 28.14
N LYS A 593 -16.75 3.01 28.79
CA LYS A 593 -17.31 2.79 30.11
C LYS A 593 -18.81 3.05 30.09
N GLY A 594 -19.59 2.05 30.47
CA GLY A 594 -21.03 2.12 30.50
C GLY A 594 -21.61 2.03 31.93
N SER A 595 -22.79 2.59 32.11
CA SER A 595 -23.64 2.37 33.30
C SER A 595 -25.07 2.08 32.85
N VAL A 596 -25.77 1.24 33.63
CA VAL A 596 -27.14 0.84 33.35
C VAL A 596 -28.03 1.28 34.52
N ARG A 597 -29.04 2.07 34.23
CA ARG A 597 -30.11 2.47 35.14
C ARG A 597 -31.32 1.55 35.07
#